data_a4a7fee98542a223f835fa955f6b65ac
#
_entry.id   a4a7fee98542a223f835fa955f6b65ac
#
_cell.length_a   1.000
_cell.length_b   1.000
_cell.length_c   1.000
_cell.angle_alpha   90.00
_cell.angle_beta   90.00
_cell.angle_gamma   90.00
#
_symmetry.space_group_name_H-M   'P 1'
#
loop_
_entity.id
_entity.type
_entity.pdbx_description
1 polymer ?
#
loop_
_entity_poly.entity_id
_entity_poly.type
_entity_poly.pdbx_seq_one_letter_code
_entity_poly.pdbx_strand_id
1 'polypeptide(L)'
;MTRYNLCMANQAYLSIWLKDFPEDLMLENFGKFLETVPFSAKRPGFTYLEIRALEPSESPVFEQDLRAMPLDAASIVELSKDHLNRDSRYAVRANWDLWVFEGDPAKWQQLPQPIELVCNGELYDEGIWKEDGHFEVNFGFEHLFTGHGGLLGIRQIARPAQSPEEAQFLESMAKPANLQMYQEKTRENIKSLFAWTRKIEEALPVAKLRLWSEGEENFEARMEEILAAH
;
A
#
# COMPACT_ATOMS: atom_id res chain seq x y z
N MET A 1 -16.03 -21.63 19.07
CA MET A 1 -15.79 -20.44 18.23
C MET A 1 -14.77 -19.57 18.94
N THR A 2 -13.50 -19.78 18.66
CA THR A 2 -12.39 -19.03 19.26
C THR A 2 -12.27 -17.74 18.47
N ARG A 3 -12.61 -16.60 19.10
CA ARG A 3 -12.33 -15.29 18.54
C ARG A 3 -10.82 -15.11 18.55
N TYR A 4 -10.20 -15.24 17.39
CA TYR A 4 -8.85 -14.72 17.18
C TYR A 4 -8.95 -13.21 17.34
N ASN A 5 -8.40 -12.67 18.42
CA ASN A 5 -7.97 -11.26 18.45
C ASN A 5 -6.84 -11.18 17.43
N LEU A 6 -7.18 -10.88 16.16
CA LEU A 6 -6.23 -10.34 15.24
C LEU A 6 -5.79 -9.01 15.86
N CYS A 7 -4.59 -8.98 16.42
CA CYS A 7 -3.85 -7.74 16.56
C CYS A 7 -3.83 -7.18 15.15
N MET A 8 -4.57 -6.09 14.89
CA MET A 8 -4.59 -5.48 13.55
C MET A 8 -3.17 -5.07 13.27
N ALA A 9 -2.53 -5.73 12.32
CA ALA A 9 -1.18 -5.38 11.92
C ALA A 9 -1.24 -4.00 11.28
N ASN A 10 -0.34 -3.10 11.69
CA ASN A 10 -0.27 -1.74 11.18
C ASN A 10 -0.15 -1.73 9.66
N GLN A 11 -0.84 -0.79 9.05
CA GLN A 11 -0.85 -0.58 7.60
C GLN A 11 0.13 0.53 7.21
N ALA A 12 0.58 0.48 5.98
CA ALA A 12 1.46 1.49 5.38
C ALA A 12 0.77 2.15 4.18
N TYR A 13 0.98 3.46 4.04
CA TYR A 13 0.26 4.31 3.10
C TYR A 13 1.19 5.25 2.33
N LEU A 14 0.73 5.66 1.15
CA LEU A 14 1.25 6.78 0.39
C LEU A 14 0.13 7.77 0.13
N SER A 15 0.30 9.02 0.55
CA SER A 15 -0.58 10.13 0.22
C SER A 15 0.05 11.03 -0.83
N ILE A 16 -0.71 11.45 -1.83
CA ILE A 16 -0.24 12.23 -2.98
C ILE A 16 -1.13 13.45 -3.20
N TRP A 17 -0.54 14.64 -3.20
CA TRP A 17 -1.20 15.89 -3.54
C TRP A 17 -0.69 16.38 -4.90
N LEU A 18 -1.60 16.67 -5.80
CA LEU A 18 -1.29 17.26 -7.11
C LEU A 18 -1.29 18.79 -7.04
N LYS A 19 -0.53 19.44 -7.92
CA LYS A 19 -0.46 20.91 -8.03
C LYS A 19 -1.80 21.52 -8.42
N ASP A 20 -2.48 20.87 -9.38
CA ASP A 20 -3.82 21.23 -9.85
C ASP A 20 -4.64 19.94 -9.95
N PHE A 21 -5.86 19.96 -9.40
CA PHE A 21 -6.76 18.81 -9.41
C PHE A 21 -8.21 19.21 -9.70
N PRO A 22 -8.49 19.87 -10.82
CA PRO A 22 -9.85 20.23 -11.19
C PRO A 22 -10.65 18.98 -11.59
N GLU A 23 -11.99 19.07 -11.47
CA GLU A 23 -12.92 17.95 -11.71
C GLU A 23 -12.73 17.32 -13.10
N ASP A 24 -12.58 18.14 -14.13
CA ASP A 24 -12.41 17.69 -15.51
C ASP A 24 -11.12 16.91 -15.77
N LEU A 25 -10.09 17.10 -14.97
CA LEU A 25 -8.82 16.35 -15.03
C LEU A 25 -8.73 15.21 -13.99
N MET A 26 -9.71 15.06 -13.10
CA MET A 26 -9.66 14.10 -12.00
C MET A 26 -9.48 12.67 -12.49
N LEU A 27 -10.36 12.21 -13.41
CA LEU A 27 -10.26 10.84 -13.95
C LEU A 27 -9.08 10.66 -14.92
N GLU A 28 -8.66 11.70 -15.64
CA GLU A 28 -7.46 11.63 -16.47
C GLU A 28 -6.21 11.40 -15.58
N ASN A 29 -6.06 12.19 -14.52
CA ASN A 29 -4.96 12.04 -13.58
C ASN A 29 -5.05 10.71 -12.82
N PHE A 30 -6.26 10.26 -12.46
CA PHE A 30 -6.45 8.96 -11.85
C PHE A 30 -6.02 7.83 -12.79
N GLY A 31 -6.37 7.89 -14.08
CA GLY A 31 -5.92 6.94 -15.09
C GLY A 31 -4.38 6.87 -15.18
N LYS A 32 -3.70 8.02 -15.28
CA LYS A 32 -2.24 8.09 -15.26
C LYS A 32 -1.64 7.49 -14.01
N PHE A 33 -2.25 7.74 -12.84
CA PHE A 33 -1.85 7.13 -11.58
C PHE A 33 -1.97 5.61 -11.62
N LEU A 34 -3.11 5.09 -12.08
CA LEU A 34 -3.37 3.66 -12.19
C LEU A 34 -2.40 2.95 -13.15
N GLU A 35 -1.94 3.61 -14.22
CA GLU A 35 -0.94 3.07 -15.16
C GLU A 35 0.45 2.86 -14.51
N THR A 36 0.73 3.53 -13.38
CA THR A 36 2.01 3.36 -12.68
C THR A 36 2.09 2.09 -11.86
N VAL A 37 0.95 1.42 -11.58
CA VAL A 37 0.83 0.30 -10.64
C VAL A 37 1.75 -0.86 -11.01
N PRO A 38 2.61 -1.33 -10.07
CA PRO A 38 3.47 -2.49 -10.29
C PRO A 38 2.71 -3.79 -10.05
N PHE A 39 1.84 -4.17 -10.95
CA PHE A 39 1.02 -5.37 -10.82
C PHE A 39 1.81 -6.63 -10.53
N SER A 40 1.22 -7.51 -9.73
CA SER A 40 1.69 -8.88 -9.60
C SER A 40 1.69 -9.61 -10.95
N ALA A 41 2.79 -10.29 -11.26
CA ALA A 41 2.87 -11.13 -12.46
C ALA A 41 1.84 -12.29 -12.46
N LYS A 42 1.45 -12.76 -11.27
CA LYS A 42 0.46 -13.85 -11.10
C LYS A 42 -0.98 -13.35 -11.08
N ARG A 43 -1.20 -12.09 -10.73
CA ARG A 43 -2.54 -11.47 -10.59
C ARG A 43 -2.53 -10.05 -11.16
N PRO A 44 -2.37 -9.90 -12.48
CA PRO A 44 -2.34 -8.60 -13.12
C PRO A 44 -3.73 -7.96 -13.16
N GLY A 45 -3.77 -6.63 -13.24
CA GLY A 45 -4.99 -5.83 -13.39
C GLY A 45 -5.69 -5.51 -12.08
N PHE A 46 -6.73 -4.68 -12.20
CA PHE A 46 -7.58 -4.28 -11.09
C PHE A 46 -8.68 -5.31 -10.87
N THR A 47 -8.87 -5.69 -9.60
CA THR A 47 -9.75 -6.80 -9.19
C THR A 47 -11.03 -6.34 -8.51
N TYR A 48 -11.17 -5.03 -8.29
CA TYR A 48 -12.33 -4.42 -7.65
C TYR A 48 -12.39 -2.92 -7.97
N LEU A 49 -13.60 -2.39 -8.13
CA LEU A 49 -13.88 -0.96 -8.24
C LEU A 49 -15.07 -0.63 -7.35
N GLU A 50 -14.94 0.41 -6.52
CA GLU A 50 -15.99 1.00 -5.72
C GLU A 50 -16.00 2.52 -5.94
N ILE A 51 -17.19 3.09 -6.09
CA ILE A 51 -17.38 4.54 -6.15
C ILE A 51 -18.39 4.93 -5.08
N ARG A 52 -18.01 5.86 -4.21
CA ARG A 52 -18.87 6.45 -3.18
C ARG A 52 -19.03 7.94 -3.43
N ALA A 53 -20.19 8.46 -3.07
CA ALA A 53 -20.45 9.89 -3.08
C ALA A 53 -20.64 10.41 -1.64
N LEU A 54 -20.34 11.67 -1.43
CA LEU A 54 -20.54 12.47 -0.22
C LEU A 54 -19.59 12.08 0.92
N GLU A 55 -19.77 10.91 1.54
CA GLU A 55 -19.01 10.49 2.72
C GLU A 55 -18.90 8.96 2.84
N PRO A 56 -17.97 8.44 3.67
CA PRO A 56 -17.72 6.99 3.81
C PRO A 56 -18.89 6.19 4.35
N SER A 57 -19.81 6.82 5.10
CA SER A 57 -20.97 6.17 5.69
C SER A 57 -22.08 5.87 4.68
N GLU A 58 -22.07 6.54 3.52
CA GLU A 58 -23.02 6.30 2.44
C GLU A 58 -22.75 4.98 1.71
N SER A 59 -23.80 4.39 1.18
CA SER A 59 -23.66 3.19 0.34
C SER A 59 -22.92 3.53 -0.96
N PRO A 60 -22.12 2.61 -1.53
CA PRO A 60 -21.52 2.82 -2.84
C PRO A 60 -22.59 3.13 -3.90
N VAL A 61 -22.33 4.13 -4.72
CA VAL A 61 -23.16 4.42 -5.91
C VAL A 61 -22.84 3.46 -7.05
N PHE A 62 -21.64 2.88 -7.03
CA PHE A 62 -21.20 1.83 -7.94
C PHE A 62 -20.23 0.90 -7.22
N GLU A 63 -20.40 -0.42 -7.43
CA GLU A 63 -19.52 -1.43 -6.87
C GLU A 63 -19.43 -2.61 -7.84
N GLN A 64 -18.20 -3.06 -8.16
CA GLN A 64 -18.00 -4.20 -9.03
C GLN A 64 -16.82 -5.07 -8.60
N ASP A 65 -17.10 -6.37 -8.42
CA ASP A 65 -16.07 -7.42 -8.27
C ASP A 65 -15.52 -7.81 -9.64
N LEU A 66 -14.23 -7.58 -9.86
CA LEU A 66 -13.53 -7.81 -11.12
C LEU A 66 -12.56 -9.00 -11.06
N ARG A 67 -12.56 -9.77 -9.96
CA ARG A 67 -11.61 -10.89 -9.78
C ARG A 67 -11.67 -11.95 -10.85
N ALA A 68 -12.85 -12.16 -11.44
CA ALA A 68 -13.03 -13.12 -12.53
C ALA A 68 -12.46 -12.61 -13.88
N MET A 69 -12.44 -11.28 -14.06
CA MET A 69 -11.96 -10.61 -15.27
C MET A 69 -11.34 -9.27 -14.86
N PRO A 70 -10.08 -9.26 -14.38
CA PRO A 70 -9.39 -8.03 -13.99
C PRO A 70 -9.28 -7.03 -15.16
N LEU A 71 -9.44 -5.75 -14.85
CA LEU A 71 -9.41 -4.67 -15.84
C LEU A 71 -8.08 -3.90 -15.81
N ASP A 72 -7.78 -3.22 -16.90
CA ASP A 72 -6.70 -2.24 -17.00
C ASP A 72 -7.14 -0.84 -16.54
N ALA A 73 -6.20 0.09 -16.48
CA ALA A 73 -6.46 1.47 -16.05
C ALA A 73 -7.48 2.19 -16.94
N ALA A 74 -7.39 2.03 -18.25
CA ALA A 74 -8.30 2.68 -19.20
C ALA A 74 -9.74 2.21 -19.01
N SER A 75 -9.94 0.92 -18.79
CA SER A 75 -11.25 0.33 -18.53
C SER A 75 -11.85 0.79 -17.19
N ILE A 76 -11.02 0.94 -16.13
CA ILE A 76 -11.45 1.50 -14.84
C ILE A 76 -11.92 2.94 -15.02
N VAL A 77 -11.14 3.78 -15.74
CA VAL A 77 -11.53 5.17 -16.03
C VAL A 77 -12.84 5.23 -16.81
N GLU A 78 -13.01 4.38 -17.81
CA GLU A 78 -14.23 4.34 -18.63
C GLU A 78 -15.48 4.02 -17.78
N LEU A 79 -15.39 3.01 -16.89
CA LEU A 79 -16.48 2.68 -15.97
C LEU A 79 -16.78 3.79 -14.96
N SER A 80 -15.80 4.65 -14.67
CA SER A 80 -15.94 5.72 -13.68
C SER A 80 -16.55 6.99 -14.25
N LYS A 81 -16.60 7.17 -15.60
CA LYS A 81 -17.01 8.43 -16.24
C LYS A 81 -18.44 8.86 -15.90
N ASP A 82 -19.38 7.93 -15.85
CA ASP A 82 -20.77 8.23 -15.54
C ASP A 82 -20.99 8.68 -14.08
N HIS A 83 -19.99 8.52 -13.25
CA HIS A 83 -19.97 8.88 -11.83
C HIS A 83 -19.00 10.01 -11.50
N LEU A 84 -18.51 10.75 -12.54
CA LEU A 84 -17.58 11.86 -12.32
C LEU A 84 -18.27 12.98 -11.55
N ASN A 85 -17.82 13.22 -10.32
CA ASN A 85 -18.26 14.32 -9.48
C ASN A 85 -17.17 14.67 -8.45
N ARG A 86 -17.13 15.95 -8.04
CA ARG A 86 -16.18 16.47 -7.04
C ARG A 86 -16.38 15.87 -5.65
N ASP A 87 -17.56 15.35 -5.34
CA ASP A 87 -17.90 14.69 -4.08
C ASP A 87 -17.74 13.16 -4.14
N SER A 88 -17.15 12.64 -5.21
CA SER A 88 -16.97 11.19 -5.38
C SER A 88 -15.58 10.73 -4.94
N ARG A 89 -15.53 9.54 -4.35
CA ARG A 89 -14.31 8.76 -4.07
C ARG A 89 -14.31 7.50 -4.91
N TYR A 90 -13.20 7.23 -5.56
CA TYR A 90 -12.97 6.03 -6.35
C TYR A 90 -11.93 5.17 -5.65
N ALA A 91 -12.27 3.92 -5.34
CA ALA A 91 -11.37 2.96 -4.74
C ALA A 91 -11.22 1.74 -5.66
N VAL A 92 -10.00 1.37 -5.98
CA VAL A 92 -9.68 0.19 -6.78
C VAL A 92 -8.71 -0.70 -6.03
N ARG A 93 -8.81 -2.02 -6.25
CA ARG A 93 -7.89 -2.99 -5.66
C ARG A 93 -7.09 -3.69 -6.72
N ALA A 94 -5.84 -3.93 -6.40
CA ALA A 94 -4.90 -4.67 -7.23
C ALA A 94 -4.01 -5.57 -6.36
N ASN A 95 -3.08 -6.27 -6.99
CA ASN A 95 -2.08 -7.05 -6.27
C ASN A 95 -0.68 -6.64 -6.73
N TRP A 96 0.25 -6.55 -5.78
CA TRP A 96 1.65 -6.25 -5.98
C TRP A 96 2.52 -7.38 -5.43
N ASP A 97 3.54 -7.83 -6.18
CA ASP A 97 4.44 -8.88 -5.73
C ASP A 97 5.49 -8.31 -4.76
N LEU A 98 5.37 -8.68 -3.49
CA LEU A 98 6.33 -8.34 -2.44
C LEU A 98 6.96 -9.60 -1.85
N TRP A 99 8.20 -9.46 -1.34
CA TRP A 99 8.85 -10.51 -0.58
C TRP A 99 8.16 -10.68 0.78
N VAL A 100 7.73 -11.90 1.04
CA VAL A 100 7.07 -12.32 2.29
C VAL A 100 7.82 -13.51 2.87
N PHE A 101 7.96 -13.52 4.19
CA PHE A 101 8.51 -14.65 4.91
C PHE A 101 7.38 -15.62 5.30
N GLU A 102 7.47 -16.86 4.84
CA GLU A 102 6.60 -17.94 5.28
C GLU A 102 7.33 -18.78 6.35
N GLY A 103 6.71 -18.92 7.53
CA GLY A 103 7.36 -19.49 8.70
C GLY A 103 7.67 -20.99 8.63
N ASP A 104 6.92 -21.79 7.85
CA ASP A 104 7.10 -23.23 7.78
C ASP A 104 6.95 -23.77 6.34
N PRO A 105 8.00 -24.30 5.70
CA PRO A 105 9.39 -24.14 6.09
C PRO A 105 9.88 -22.69 5.89
N ALA A 106 10.81 -22.23 6.74
CA ALA A 106 11.36 -20.87 6.67
C ALA A 106 11.80 -20.52 5.24
N LYS A 107 10.96 -19.78 4.52
CA LYS A 107 11.12 -19.53 3.09
C LYS A 107 10.71 -18.12 2.72
N TRP A 108 11.51 -17.47 1.89
CA TRP A 108 11.19 -16.20 1.26
C TRP A 108 10.55 -16.43 -0.09
N GLN A 109 9.40 -15.82 -0.32
CA GLN A 109 8.70 -15.89 -1.60
C GLN A 109 8.19 -14.50 -1.99
N GLN A 110 8.18 -14.24 -3.30
CA GLN A 110 7.39 -13.14 -3.85
C GLN A 110 5.94 -13.60 -4.00
N LEU A 111 5.07 -12.95 -3.22
CA LEU A 111 3.64 -13.26 -3.20
C LEU A 111 2.81 -12.02 -3.52
N PRO A 112 1.71 -12.19 -4.25
CA PRO A 112 0.75 -11.12 -4.49
C PRO A 112 0.19 -10.58 -3.16
N GLN A 113 0.51 -9.33 -2.83
CA GLN A 113 -0.06 -8.62 -1.70
C GLN A 113 -1.17 -7.69 -2.19
N PRO A 114 -2.33 -7.67 -1.53
CA PRO A 114 -3.39 -6.76 -1.90
C PRO A 114 -2.98 -5.31 -1.62
N ILE A 115 -3.27 -4.44 -2.57
CA ILE A 115 -3.15 -2.99 -2.43
C ILE A 115 -4.47 -2.34 -2.81
N GLU A 116 -4.77 -1.21 -2.18
CA GLU A 116 -5.91 -0.38 -2.51
C GLU A 116 -5.44 1.01 -2.92
N LEU A 117 -5.96 1.50 -4.04
CA LEU A 117 -5.67 2.81 -4.58
C LEU A 117 -6.95 3.64 -4.57
N VAL A 118 -6.85 4.86 -4.11
CA VAL A 118 -7.99 5.77 -3.92
C VAL A 118 -7.75 7.06 -4.66
N CYS A 119 -8.83 7.60 -5.25
CA CYS A 119 -8.91 8.98 -5.72
C CYS A 119 -10.01 9.68 -4.94
N ASN A 120 -9.68 10.75 -4.22
CA ASN A 120 -10.61 11.56 -3.45
C ASN A 120 -10.96 12.82 -4.22
N GLY A 121 -12.24 13.03 -4.50
CA GLY A 121 -12.74 14.29 -5.02
C GLY A 121 -12.62 15.42 -3.99
N GLU A 122 -12.55 16.67 -4.45
CA GLU A 122 -12.30 17.83 -3.58
C GLU A 122 -13.38 18.07 -2.52
N LEU A 123 -14.62 17.63 -2.76
CA LEU A 123 -15.75 17.82 -1.85
C LEU A 123 -16.11 16.55 -1.07
N TYR A 124 -15.50 15.40 -1.40
CA TYR A 124 -15.77 14.16 -0.71
C TYR A 124 -15.31 14.27 0.76
N ASP A 125 -16.18 13.81 1.69
CA ASP A 125 -15.95 13.77 3.14
C ASP A 125 -15.36 15.10 3.67
N GLU A 126 -16.07 16.20 3.42
CA GLU A 126 -15.68 17.57 3.81
C GLU A 126 -14.26 17.99 3.34
N GLY A 127 -13.75 17.31 2.31
CA GLY A 127 -12.43 17.56 1.73
C GLY A 127 -11.31 16.80 2.42
N ILE A 128 -11.52 15.52 2.70
CA ILE A 128 -10.54 14.58 3.30
C ILE A 128 -9.20 14.56 2.55
N TRP A 129 -9.20 14.89 1.24
CA TRP A 129 -7.98 14.98 0.45
C TRP A 129 -6.91 15.92 1.06
N LYS A 130 -7.30 16.88 1.91
CA LYS A 130 -6.35 17.79 2.58
C LYS A 130 -5.43 17.02 3.53
N GLU A 131 -5.93 15.94 4.12
CA GLU A 131 -5.20 15.09 5.07
C GLU A 131 -4.59 13.87 4.39
N ASP A 132 -5.36 13.20 3.53
CA ASP A 132 -5.01 11.90 2.94
C ASP A 132 -4.45 11.99 1.51
N GLY A 133 -4.58 13.17 0.86
CA GLY A 133 -4.15 13.40 -0.52
C GLY A 133 -5.29 13.24 -1.53
N HIS A 134 -5.09 13.79 -2.74
CA HIS A 134 -5.97 13.54 -3.87
C HIS A 134 -5.93 12.06 -4.27
N PHE A 135 -4.75 11.45 -4.20
CA PHE A 135 -4.60 10.00 -4.29
C PHE A 135 -3.99 9.43 -3.01
N GLU A 136 -4.45 8.24 -2.66
CA GLU A 136 -3.91 7.45 -1.58
C GLU A 136 -3.65 6.01 -2.04
N VAL A 137 -2.61 5.40 -1.51
CA VAL A 137 -2.36 3.96 -1.65
C VAL A 137 -2.25 3.34 -0.27
N ASN A 138 -3.02 2.30 0.01
CA ASN A 138 -2.76 1.37 1.09
C ASN A 138 -1.92 0.21 0.56
N PHE A 139 -0.69 0.07 1.05
CA PHE A 139 0.23 -1.01 0.65
C PHE A 139 0.04 -2.30 1.44
N GLY A 140 -0.88 -2.33 2.40
CA GLY A 140 -1.00 -3.41 3.35
C GLY A 140 0.00 -3.30 4.50
N PHE A 141 0.59 -4.40 4.90
CA PHE A 141 1.33 -4.51 6.16
C PHE A 141 2.66 -3.73 6.18
N GLU A 142 2.77 -2.81 7.14
CA GLU A 142 3.96 -2.00 7.41
C GLU A 142 5.24 -2.82 7.55
N HIS A 143 5.19 -3.98 8.24
CA HIS A 143 6.37 -4.80 8.51
C HIS A 143 7.05 -5.36 7.24
N LEU A 144 6.38 -5.35 6.10
CA LEU A 144 7.00 -5.70 4.80
C LEU A 144 8.08 -4.70 4.38
N PHE A 145 8.06 -3.49 4.95
CA PHE A 145 8.99 -2.40 4.64
C PHE A 145 9.87 -2.01 5.84
N THR A 146 9.43 -2.23 7.08
CA THR A 146 10.19 -1.84 8.28
C THR A 146 10.78 -3.02 9.03
N GLY A 147 10.38 -4.24 8.68
CA GLY A 147 10.71 -5.43 9.43
C GLY A 147 9.87 -5.58 10.70
N HIS A 148 9.82 -6.80 11.23
CA HIS A 148 9.05 -7.13 12.41
C HIS A 148 9.81 -6.78 13.69
N GLY A 149 9.13 -6.13 14.64
CA GLY A 149 9.59 -6.01 16.03
C GLY A 149 10.92 -5.28 16.23
N GLY A 150 11.35 -4.42 15.31
CA GLY A 150 12.63 -3.70 15.44
C GLY A 150 13.87 -4.56 15.18
N LEU A 151 13.72 -5.73 14.54
CA LEU A 151 14.84 -6.61 14.18
C LEU A 151 15.81 -6.01 13.19
N LEU A 152 15.34 -5.09 12.34
CA LEU A 152 16.15 -4.45 11.31
C LEU A 152 16.55 -3.03 11.74
N GLY A 153 17.70 -2.54 11.23
CA GLY A 153 18.23 -1.21 11.54
C GLY A 153 19.31 -1.22 12.63
N ILE A 154 19.74 -0.02 13.02
CA ILE A 154 20.91 0.20 13.91
C ILE A 154 20.59 -0.14 15.38
N ARG A 155 19.32 0.03 15.80
CA ARG A 155 18.90 -0.25 17.16
C ARG A 155 17.95 -1.45 17.19
N GLN A 156 18.52 -2.63 17.46
CA GLN A 156 17.72 -3.81 17.74
C GLN A 156 17.09 -3.67 19.14
N ILE A 157 15.79 -3.53 19.20
CA ILE A 157 15.06 -3.52 20.48
C ILE A 157 14.59 -4.95 20.74
N ALA A 158 15.32 -5.68 21.59
CA ALA A 158 14.87 -6.98 22.04
C ALA A 158 13.63 -6.80 22.94
N ARG A 159 12.48 -7.27 22.51
CA ARG A 159 11.27 -7.39 23.34
C ARG A 159 10.85 -8.84 23.42
N PRO A 160 10.19 -9.25 24.52
CA PRO A 160 9.68 -10.61 24.64
C PRO A 160 8.64 -10.87 23.56
N ALA A 161 8.64 -12.11 23.02
CA ALA A 161 7.65 -12.55 22.05
C ALA A 161 6.24 -12.52 22.67
N GLN A 162 5.26 -12.08 21.89
CA GLN A 162 3.86 -11.96 22.31
C GLN A 162 3.03 -13.20 21.93
N SER A 163 3.55 -14.07 21.04
CA SER A 163 2.93 -15.32 20.64
C SER A 163 3.96 -16.42 20.39
N PRO A 164 3.55 -17.70 20.38
CA PRO A 164 4.42 -18.81 20.02
C PRO A 164 5.01 -18.69 18.62
N GLU A 165 4.24 -18.19 17.65
CA GLU A 165 4.66 -17.97 16.27
C GLU A 165 5.73 -16.87 16.20
N GLU A 166 5.56 -15.78 16.95
CA GLU A 166 6.57 -14.73 17.08
C GLU A 166 7.85 -15.27 17.72
N ALA A 167 7.75 -16.10 18.77
CA ALA A 167 8.89 -16.72 19.38
C ALA A 167 9.69 -17.59 18.41
N GLN A 168 9.02 -18.41 17.61
CA GLN A 168 9.64 -19.25 16.59
C GLN A 168 10.30 -18.39 15.48
N PHE A 169 9.65 -17.31 15.07
CA PHE A 169 10.23 -16.36 14.13
C PHE A 169 11.52 -15.72 14.68
N LEU A 170 11.49 -15.20 15.91
CA LEU A 170 12.65 -14.58 16.55
C LEU A 170 13.80 -15.59 16.72
N GLU A 171 13.51 -16.84 17.12
CA GLU A 171 14.50 -17.91 17.18
C GLU A 171 15.14 -18.21 15.81
N SER A 172 14.33 -18.23 14.75
CA SER A 172 14.83 -18.37 13.39
C SER A 172 15.73 -17.22 12.99
N MET A 173 15.38 -15.98 13.34
CA MET A 173 16.17 -14.76 13.03
C MET A 173 17.42 -14.62 13.90
N ALA A 174 17.57 -15.37 15.00
CA ALA A 174 18.81 -15.44 15.77
C ALA A 174 19.99 -16.03 14.97
N LYS A 175 19.71 -16.73 13.86
CA LYS A 175 20.72 -17.23 12.94
C LYS A 175 21.18 -16.11 12.00
N PRO A 176 22.48 -15.74 11.95
CA PRO A 176 22.97 -14.61 11.16
C PRO A 176 22.57 -14.67 9.68
N ALA A 177 22.61 -15.85 9.05
CA ALA A 177 22.23 -16.02 7.65
C ALA A 177 20.75 -15.72 7.40
N ASN A 178 19.85 -16.08 8.32
CA ASN A 178 18.43 -15.79 8.21
C ASN A 178 18.13 -14.29 8.38
N LEU A 179 18.80 -13.67 9.36
CA LEU A 179 18.66 -12.23 9.59
C LEU A 179 19.18 -11.42 8.39
N GLN A 180 20.31 -11.81 7.81
CA GLN A 180 20.85 -11.19 6.60
C GLN A 180 19.86 -11.31 5.43
N MET A 181 19.32 -12.51 5.19
CA MET A 181 18.31 -12.73 4.15
C MET A 181 17.06 -11.87 4.40
N TYR A 182 16.60 -11.78 5.66
CA TYR A 182 15.48 -10.94 6.04
C TYR A 182 15.73 -9.47 5.68
N GLN A 183 16.88 -8.97 6.05
CA GLN A 183 17.31 -7.60 5.73
C GLN A 183 17.36 -7.35 4.22
N GLU A 184 17.95 -8.29 3.45
CA GLU A 184 18.02 -8.19 1.99
C GLU A 184 16.61 -8.13 1.35
N LYS A 185 15.69 -9.02 1.76
CA LYS A 185 14.34 -9.07 1.19
C LYS A 185 13.49 -7.85 1.56
N THR A 186 13.59 -7.37 2.78
CA THR A 186 12.95 -6.11 3.18
C THR A 186 13.50 -4.92 2.37
N ARG A 187 14.81 -4.86 2.15
CA ARG A 187 15.42 -3.83 1.29
C ARG A 187 14.93 -3.89 -0.17
N GLU A 188 14.72 -5.09 -0.71
CA GLU A 188 14.14 -5.24 -2.05
C GLU A 188 12.72 -4.67 -2.11
N ASN A 189 11.88 -4.90 -1.10
CA ASN A 189 10.55 -4.30 -1.00
C ASN A 189 10.63 -2.77 -0.93
N ILE A 190 11.49 -2.21 -0.08
CA ILE A 190 11.68 -0.75 0.04
C ILE A 190 12.13 -0.14 -1.30
N LYS A 191 13.11 -0.77 -1.97
CA LYS A 191 13.58 -0.30 -3.28
C LYS A 191 12.47 -0.31 -4.33
N SER A 192 11.62 -1.34 -4.31
CA SER A 192 10.46 -1.43 -5.19
C SER A 192 9.44 -0.32 -4.91
N LEU A 193 9.21 0.01 -3.62
CA LEU A 193 8.35 1.11 -3.22
C LEU A 193 8.88 2.46 -3.73
N PHE A 194 10.16 2.77 -3.48
CA PHE A 194 10.76 4.01 -3.97
C PHE A 194 10.86 4.09 -5.51
N ALA A 195 10.99 2.95 -6.19
CA ALA A 195 10.93 2.93 -7.64
C ALA A 195 9.51 3.25 -8.15
N TRP A 196 8.47 2.80 -7.44
CA TRP A 196 7.09 3.14 -7.79
C TRP A 196 6.76 4.61 -7.49
N THR A 197 7.17 5.16 -6.34
CA THR A 197 6.95 6.59 -6.05
C THR A 197 7.56 7.50 -7.12
N ARG A 198 8.76 7.18 -7.63
CA ARG A 198 9.39 7.92 -8.74
C ARG A 198 8.56 7.87 -10.02
N LYS A 199 8.02 6.70 -10.38
CA LYS A 199 7.14 6.58 -11.55
C LYS A 199 5.89 7.45 -11.42
N ILE A 200 5.33 7.55 -10.20
CA ILE A 200 4.19 8.42 -9.92
C ILE A 200 4.58 9.89 -10.13
N GLU A 201 5.74 10.33 -9.61
CA GLU A 201 6.24 11.69 -9.79
C GLU A 201 6.54 12.03 -11.26
N GLU A 202 6.98 11.04 -12.05
CA GLU A 202 7.21 11.21 -13.50
C GLU A 202 5.91 11.30 -14.30
N ALA A 203 4.85 10.58 -13.86
CA ALA A 203 3.58 10.51 -14.58
C ALA A 203 2.61 11.66 -14.23
N LEU A 204 2.75 12.28 -13.06
CA LEU A 204 1.79 13.21 -12.49
C LEU A 204 2.43 14.52 -12.03
N PRO A 205 1.69 15.65 -12.05
CA PRO A 205 2.16 16.94 -11.54
C PRO A 205 2.10 16.96 -9.98
N VAL A 206 2.90 16.12 -9.33
CA VAL A 206 2.92 15.98 -7.86
C VAL A 206 3.40 17.28 -7.21
N ALA A 207 2.64 17.77 -6.23
CA ALA A 207 3.00 18.89 -5.36
C ALA A 207 3.65 18.41 -4.07
N LYS A 208 3.12 17.32 -3.51
CA LYS A 208 3.59 16.71 -2.26
C LYS A 208 3.31 15.21 -2.29
N LEU A 209 4.23 14.45 -1.70
CA LEU A 209 4.11 13.02 -1.47
C LEU A 209 4.48 12.76 -0.01
N ARG A 210 3.75 11.86 0.66
CA ARG A 210 4.02 11.46 2.05
C ARG A 210 3.86 9.95 2.19
N LEU A 211 4.95 9.28 2.54
CA LEU A 211 4.94 7.90 3.00
C LEU A 211 4.73 7.88 4.53
N TRP A 212 3.77 7.09 5.00
CA TRP A 212 3.45 7.02 6.42
C TRP A 212 2.87 5.65 6.80
N SER A 213 2.80 5.36 8.09
CA SER A 213 2.20 4.13 8.59
C SER A 213 1.53 4.35 9.95
N GLU A 214 0.71 3.40 10.36
CA GLU A 214 -0.01 3.46 11.63
C GLU A 214 0.88 3.18 12.84
N GLY A 215 1.98 2.45 12.66
CA GLY A 215 2.85 2.00 13.75
C GLY A 215 4.19 2.71 13.85
N GLU A 216 4.70 3.26 12.77
CA GLU A 216 6.01 3.91 12.73
C GLU A 216 5.86 5.41 12.47
N GLU A 217 6.13 6.22 13.49
CA GLU A 217 5.96 7.68 13.41
C GLU A 217 6.81 8.33 12.30
N ASN A 218 8.00 7.78 12.04
CA ASN A 218 8.92 8.25 11.00
C ASN A 218 9.17 7.16 9.96
N PHE A 219 8.11 6.69 9.32
CA PHE A 219 8.13 5.53 8.42
C PHE A 219 9.17 5.66 7.29
N GLU A 220 9.25 6.82 6.63
CA GLU A 220 10.22 7.06 5.54
C GLU A 220 11.67 7.02 6.06
N ALA A 221 11.95 7.74 7.15
CA ALA A 221 13.29 7.72 7.77
C ALA A 221 13.69 6.31 8.24
N ARG A 222 12.73 5.53 8.70
CA ARG A 222 12.96 4.13 9.08
C ARG A 222 13.36 3.26 7.90
N MET A 223 12.72 3.41 6.75
CA MET A 223 13.11 2.71 5.53
C MET A 223 14.50 3.12 5.04
N GLU A 224 14.82 4.41 5.08
CA GLU A 224 16.17 4.91 4.73
C GLU A 224 17.25 4.34 5.64
N GLU A 225 17.00 4.27 6.96
CA GLU A 225 17.89 3.63 7.92
C GLU A 225 18.17 2.16 7.56
N ILE A 226 17.12 1.40 7.20
CA ILE A 226 17.25 -0.01 6.80
C ILE A 226 18.03 -0.15 5.49
N LEU A 227 17.87 0.78 4.54
CA LEU A 227 18.65 0.78 3.31
C LEU A 227 20.13 1.10 3.54
N ALA A 228 20.43 2.00 4.49
CA ALA A 228 21.79 2.44 4.80
C ALA A 228 22.57 1.46 5.68
N ALA A 229 21.90 0.62 6.47
CA ALA A 229 22.56 -0.37 7.33
C ALA A 229 23.28 -1.44 6.46
N HIS A 230 24.55 -1.73 6.74
CA HIS A 230 25.37 -2.70 6.01
C HIS A 230 25.39 -4.07 6.65
#